data_8111d7dcd99686a7bc6d1f9a9dfc5c86
#
_entry.id   8111d7dcd99686a7bc6d1f9a9dfc5c86
#
_cell.length_a   1.000
_cell.length_b   1.000
_cell.length_c   1.000
_cell.angle_alpha   90.00
_cell.angle_beta   90.00
_cell.angle_gamma   90.00
#
_symmetry.space_group_name_H-M   'P 1'
#
loop_
_entity.id
_entity.type
_entity.pdbx_description
1 polymer ?
#
loop_
_entity_poly.entity_id
_entity_poly.type
_entity_poly.pdbx_seq_one_letter_code
_entity_poly.pdbx_strand_id
1 'polypeptide(L)'
;LRIQSIRVAGLRGATPKGGWTAELGPDDVVHTLVVVHTDEGLTGYGSTSTNDELAMAAVKTLMPYWSGENALEPERVSEKLHRSTFWLGRGGSLTHVISGIDIALWDILGKATGQPVGRLLGGRYREKVRPYASLLADSPSPLKDAIVELVGSGFRAFKIGWGPFGRQNASSNEAIVAAAREAAGAEALLMVDAGASDTSWSHGYKWALQTARMLSDYDIHWFEEPLPPDCIDDYVALRRQVNVPIAGCEVLTRRQSFLPWLERGAVDVVQPDSTKVGGLSESRRIGWLADSFGISLIPHGWNTAIGLAADLQLASALPATDLVEYIAGSAYVDEIVAEPWKLDENGMLSIPATPGLGLELDVDALGRYADLAALKD
;
A
#
# COMPACT_ATOMS: atom_id res chain seq x y z
N LEU A 1 22.95 3.06 -18.99
CA LEU A 1 22.16 2.16 -18.12
C LEU A 1 20.94 1.66 -18.89
N ARG A 2 21.03 0.44 -19.46
CA ARG A 2 19.94 -0.23 -20.16
C ARG A 2 19.41 -1.36 -19.29
N ILE A 3 18.11 -1.61 -19.34
CA ILE A 3 17.51 -2.77 -18.69
C ILE A 3 18.00 -4.03 -19.40
N GLN A 4 18.78 -4.87 -18.69
CA GLN A 4 19.32 -6.12 -19.18
C GLN A 4 18.39 -7.28 -18.89
N SER A 5 17.99 -7.43 -17.63
CA SER A 5 17.02 -8.44 -17.21
C SER A 5 16.08 -7.95 -16.12
N ILE A 6 14.93 -8.60 -16.00
CA ILE A 6 13.98 -8.45 -14.90
C ILE A 6 13.73 -9.83 -14.32
N ARG A 7 13.94 -9.96 -13.00
CA ARG A 7 13.78 -11.19 -12.23
C ARG A 7 12.70 -11.01 -11.18
N VAL A 8 12.04 -12.09 -10.82
CA VAL A 8 11.00 -12.08 -9.81
C VAL A 8 11.11 -13.30 -8.89
N ALA A 9 10.78 -13.12 -7.62
CA ALA A 9 10.65 -14.21 -6.65
C ALA A 9 9.51 -13.92 -5.69
N GLY A 10 8.63 -14.89 -5.52
CA GLY A 10 7.53 -14.82 -4.56
C GLY A 10 8.01 -14.97 -3.13
N LEU A 11 7.38 -14.27 -2.20
CA LEU A 11 7.63 -14.42 -0.77
C LEU A 11 6.71 -15.50 -0.17
N ARG A 12 7.29 -16.44 0.58
CA ARG A 12 6.63 -17.59 1.21
C ARG A 12 7.08 -17.77 2.66
N GLY A 13 6.31 -18.52 3.42
CA GLY A 13 6.64 -18.94 4.80
C GLY A 13 6.15 -17.98 5.88
N ALA A 14 5.81 -16.74 5.54
CA ALA A 14 5.31 -15.74 6.47
C ALA A 14 4.30 -14.78 5.84
N THR A 15 3.54 -15.23 4.85
CA THR A 15 2.51 -14.40 4.23
C THR A 15 1.54 -13.90 5.28
N PRO A 16 1.39 -12.58 5.44
CA PRO A 16 0.51 -12.02 6.45
C PRO A 16 -0.93 -12.41 6.14
N LYS A 17 -1.68 -12.74 7.19
CA LYS A 17 -3.11 -13.02 7.04
C LYS A 17 -3.78 -11.80 6.43
N GLY A 18 -4.48 -12.01 5.32
CA GLY A 18 -5.37 -11.01 4.73
C GLY A 18 -6.80 -11.26 5.18
N GLY A 19 -7.59 -10.21 5.32
CA GLY A 19 -9.01 -10.35 5.62
C GLY A 19 -9.82 -10.93 4.46
N TRP A 20 -9.29 -10.83 3.24
CA TRP A 20 -9.99 -11.15 2.00
C TRP A 20 -10.05 -12.63 1.64
N THR A 21 -9.27 -13.50 2.30
CA THR A 21 -9.35 -14.94 2.07
C THR A 21 -8.86 -15.74 3.27
N ALA A 22 -9.73 -16.62 3.76
CA ALA A 22 -9.39 -17.61 4.78
C ALA A 22 -8.65 -18.82 4.18
N GLU A 23 -8.50 -18.87 2.83
CA GLU A 23 -7.92 -20.00 2.10
C GLU A 23 -6.41 -19.87 1.94
N LEU A 24 -5.83 -18.66 2.11
CA LEU A 24 -4.39 -18.44 1.99
C LEU A 24 -3.67 -18.77 3.30
N GLY A 25 -2.65 -19.61 3.17
CA GLY A 25 -1.73 -19.97 4.24
C GLY A 25 -0.40 -19.17 4.16
N PRO A 26 0.50 -19.39 5.13
CA PRO A 26 1.79 -18.70 5.17
C PRO A 26 2.68 -18.93 3.94
N ASP A 27 2.50 -20.07 3.26
CA ASP A 27 3.29 -20.46 2.09
C ASP A 27 2.71 -19.97 0.75
N ASP A 28 1.50 -19.40 0.76
CA ASP A 28 0.88 -18.86 -0.43
C ASP A 28 1.50 -17.50 -0.80
N VAL A 29 1.81 -17.31 -2.08
CA VAL A 29 2.45 -16.09 -2.55
C VAL A 29 1.39 -15.05 -2.91
N VAL A 30 1.37 -13.96 -2.17
CA VAL A 30 0.60 -12.74 -2.49
C VAL A 30 1.49 -11.54 -2.80
N HIS A 31 2.76 -11.59 -2.39
CA HIS A 31 3.76 -10.58 -2.67
C HIS A 31 4.93 -11.18 -3.41
N THR A 32 5.34 -10.51 -4.47
CA THR A 32 6.47 -10.91 -5.31
C THR A 32 7.46 -9.76 -5.43
N LEU A 33 8.73 -10.06 -5.19
CA LEU A 33 9.82 -9.13 -5.43
C LEU A 33 10.10 -9.01 -6.92
N VAL A 34 10.42 -7.80 -7.37
CA VAL A 34 10.82 -7.50 -8.74
C VAL A 34 12.22 -6.89 -8.69
N VAL A 35 13.17 -7.52 -9.37
CA VAL A 35 14.55 -7.04 -9.43
C VAL A 35 14.90 -6.71 -10.88
N VAL A 36 15.31 -5.46 -11.11
CA VAL A 36 15.74 -4.98 -12.42
C VAL A 36 17.25 -4.86 -12.42
N HIS A 37 17.90 -5.58 -13.34
CA HIS A 37 19.34 -5.50 -13.57
C HIS A 37 19.64 -4.66 -14.80
N THR A 38 20.71 -3.87 -14.73
CA THR A 38 21.20 -3.06 -15.85
C THR A 38 22.50 -3.62 -16.43
N ASP A 39 22.79 -3.28 -17.68
CA ASP A 39 24.01 -3.63 -18.40
C ASP A 39 25.30 -3.06 -17.79
N GLU A 40 25.20 -2.12 -16.87
CA GLU A 40 26.32 -1.54 -16.11
C GLU A 40 26.40 -2.05 -14.66
N GLY A 41 25.62 -3.09 -14.31
CA GLY A 41 25.67 -3.78 -13.02
C GLY A 41 24.90 -3.09 -11.89
N LEU A 42 24.17 -2.01 -12.16
CA LEU A 42 23.27 -1.40 -11.18
C LEU A 42 21.98 -2.18 -11.08
N THR A 43 21.52 -2.40 -9.84
CA THR A 43 20.30 -3.18 -9.55
C THR A 43 19.30 -2.34 -8.78
N GLY A 44 18.02 -2.42 -9.20
CA GLY A 44 16.88 -1.82 -8.50
C GLY A 44 15.91 -2.86 -8.00
N TYR A 45 15.25 -2.53 -6.89
CA TYR A 45 14.30 -3.39 -6.22
C TYR A 45 12.90 -2.79 -6.28
N GLY A 46 11.92 -3.65 -6.56
CA GLY A 46 10.50 -3.34 -6.51
C GLY A 46 9.72 -4.47 -5.85
N SER A 47 8.46 -4.21 -5.58
CA SER A 47 7.52 -5.18 -5.03
C SER A 47 6.19 -5.09 -5.76
N THR A 48 5.47 -6.19 -5.87
CA THR A 48 4.16 -6.26 -6.51
C THR A 48 3.22 -7.17 -5.74
N SER A 49 1.94 -6.79 -5.68
CA SER A 49 0.85 -7.59 -5.07
C SER A 49 0.28 -8.57 -6.09
N THR A 50 1.03 -9.62 -6.38
CA THR A 50 0.58 -10.78 -7.19
C THR A 50 1.47 -11.97 -6.90
N ASN A 51 1.05 -13.17 -7.29
CA ASN A 51 1.90 -14.35 -7.15
C ASN A 51 3.03 -14.38 -8.19
N ASP A 52 4.06 -15.15 -7.91
CA ASP A 52 5.26 -15.21 -8.73
C ASP A 52 5.05 -15.87 -10.10
N GLU A 53 4.12 -16.80 -10.23
CA GLU A 53 3.79 -17.43 -11.53
C GLU A 53 3.20 -16.39 -12.49
N LEU A 54 2.21 -15.60 -12.03
CA LEU A 54 1.65 -14.50 -12.79
C LEU A 54 2.68 -13.40 -13.05
N ALA A 55 3.55 -13.12 -12.06
CA ALA A 55 4.62 -12.14 -12.22
C ALA A 55 5.63 -12.57 -13.28
N MET A 56 6.07 -13.83 -13.30
CA MET A 56 6.95 -14.37 -14.34
C MET A 56 6.31 -14.30 -15.72
N ALA A 57 5.04 -14.71 -15.84
CA ALA A 57 4.31 -14.63 -17.09
C ALA A 57 4.19 -13.19 -17.59
N ALA A 58 3.90 -12.24 -16.70
CA ALA A 58 3.82 -10.82 -17.02
C ALA A 58 5.19 -10.26 -17.47
N VAL A 59 6.28 -10.52 -16.74
CA VAL A 59 7.63 -10.07 -17.10
C VAL A 59 8.02 -10.58 -18.48
N LYS A 60 7.73 -11.87 -18.78
CA LYS A 60 7.98 -12.47 -20.09
C LYS A 60 7.14 -11.81 -21.19
N THR A 61 5.87 -11.52 -20.93
CA THR A 61 4.96 -10.84 -21.86
C THR A 61 5.42 -9.39 -22.14
N LEU A 62 5.93 -8.71 -21.12
CA LEU A 62 6.41 -7.34 -21.20
C LEU A 62 7.82 -7.23 -21.84
N MET A 63 8.57 -8.35 -21.97
CA MET A 63 9.97 -8.34 -22.39
C MET A 63 10.24 -7.55 -23.70
N PRO A 64 9.41 -7.66 -24.77
CA PRO A 64 9.64 -6.90 -26.00
C PRO A 64 9.58 -5.39 -25.82
N TYR A 65 9.01 -4.91 -24.71
CA TYR A 65 8.79 -3.50 -24.46
C TYR A 65 9.77 -2.89 -23.46
N TRP A 66 10.30 -3.69 -22.51
CA TRP A 66 11.26 -3.20 -21.51
C TRP A 66 12.72 -3.52 -21.87
N SER A 67 13.00 -4.59 -22.64
CA SER A 67 14.37 -5.01 -22.93
C SER A 67 15.15 -3.92 -23.66
N GLY A 68 16.32 -3.55 -23.12
CA GLY A 68 17.18 -2.50 -23.67
C GLY A 68 16.65 -1.06 -23.48
N GLU A 69 15.55 -0.85 -22.77
CA GLU A 69 15.08 0.50 -22.43
C GLU A 69 16.03 1.19 -21.45
N ASN A 70 16.01 2.52 -21.46
CA ASN A 70 16.81 3.32 -20.54
C ASN A 70 16.24 3.24 -19.11
N ALA A 71 17.00 2.61 -18.20
CA ALA A 71 16.58 2.42 -16.81
C ALA A 71 16.48 3.74 -16.01
N LEU A 72 17.03 4.86 -16.53
CA LEU A 72 16.94 6.18 -15.89
C LEU A 72 15.68 6.96 -16.27
N GLU A 73 14.74 6.36 -16.97
CA GLU A 73 13.51 7.00 -17.42
C GLU A 73 12.25 6.24 -16.92
N PRO A 74 12.05 6.11 -15.58
CA PRO A 74 10.98 5.27 -15.01
C PRO A 74 9.61 5.61 -15.56
N GLU A 75 9.21 6.88 -15.57
CA GLU A 75 7.89 7.29 -16.05
C GLU A 75 7.66 6.96 -17.52
N ARG A 76 8.68 7.13 -18.37
CA ARG A 76 8.57 6.83 -19.80
C ARG A 76 8.45 5.33 -20.06
N VAL A 77 9.28 4.54 -19.37
CA VAL A 77 9.26 3.08 -19.50
C VAL A 77 7.94 2.53 -19.00
N SER A 78 7.50 2.92 -17.81
CA SER A 78 6.22 2.52 -17.23
C SER A 78 5.05 2.86 -18.16
N GLU A 79 4.97 4.08 -18.69
CA GLU A 79 3.91 4.49 -19.60
C GLU A 79 3.97 3.70 -20.92
N LYS A 80 5.17 3.38 -21.43
CA LYS A 80 5.33 2.51 -22.60
C LYS A 80 4.76 1.11 -22.34
N LEU A 81 5.08 0.51 -21.19
CA LEU A 81 4.57 -0.81 -20.82
C LEU A 81 3.04 -0.81 -20.79
N HIS A 82 2.44 0.15 -20.13
CA HIS A 82 0.99 0.27 -20.05
C HIS A 82 0.31 0.48 -21.41
N ARG A 83 0.87 1.33 -22.27
CA ARG A 83 0.29 1.59 -23.63
C ARG A 83 0.45 0.41 -24.55
N SER A 84 1.59 -0.27 -24.49
CA SER A 84 1.86 -1.42 -25.36
C SER A 84 1.03 -2.67 -24.99
N THR A 85 0.50 -2.72 -23.78
CA THR A 85 -0.30 -3.84 -23.27
C THR A 85 -1.77 -3.50 -23.07
N PHE A 86 -2.22 -2.39 -23.63
CA PHE A 86 -3.60 -1.93 -23.50
C PHE A 86 -4.64 -3.02 -23.84
N TRP A 87 -4.39 -3.83 -24.86
CA TRP A 87 -5.27 -4.92 -25.29
C TRP A 87 -5.27 -6.13 -24.36
N LEU A 88 -4.30 -6.23 -23.45
CA LEU A 88 -4.21 -7.31 -22.44
C LEU A 88 -4.97 -6.96 -21.16
N GLY A 89 -5.57 -5.78 -21.10
CA GLY A 89 -6.28 -5.28 -19.94
C GLY A 89 -5.63 -4.03 -19.34
N ARG A 90 -6.38 -3.32 -18.51
CA ARG A 90 -5.97 -2.04 -17.90
C ARG A 90 -5.81 -2.12 -16.39
N GLY A 91 -5.76 -3.31 -15.84
CA GLY A 91 -5.67 -3.59 -14.40
C GLY A 91 -5.20 -5.00 -14.14
N GLY A 92 -5.30 -5.44 -12.88
CA GLY A 92 -4.92 -6.78 -12.44
C GLY A 92 -3.42 -7.03 -12.48
N SER A 93 -3.02 -8.31 -12.44
CA SER A 93 -1.64 -8.74 -12.22
C SER A 93 -0.63 -8.14 -13.19
N LEU A 94 -0.99 -7.88 -14.45
CA LEU A 94 -0.09 -7.24 -15.40
C LEU A 94 0.27 -5.80 -14.95
N THR A 95 -0.72 -5.02 -14.53
CA THR A 95 -0.51 -3.65 -14.00
C THR A 95 0.25 -3.69 -12.69
N HIS A 96 -0.04 -4.67 -11.83
CA HIS A 96 0.69 -4.87 -10.57
C HIS A 96 2.19 -5.13 -10.84
N VAL A 97 2.53 -5.98 -11.81
CA VAL A 97 3.93 -6.24 -12.16
C VAL A 97 4.61 -5.00 -12.77
N ILE A 98 3.89 -4.22 -13.59
CA ILE A 98 4.41 -2.93 -14.07
C ILE A 98 4.69 -1.99 -12.89
N SER A 99 3.90 -2.04 -11.82
CA SER A 99 4.14 -1.26 -10.60
C SER A 99 5.48 -1.62 -9.95
N GLY A 100 5.76 -2.92 -9.81
CA GLY A 100 7.04 -3.38 -9.27
C GLY A 100 8.24 -2.99 -10.14
N ILE A 101 8.08 -3.04 -11.47
CA ILE A 101 9.11 -2.58 -12.42
C ILE A 101 9.33 -1.07 -12.27
N ASP A 102 8.27 -0.27 -12.18
CA ASP A 102 8.35 1.18 -12.00
C ASP A 102 9.09 1.55 -10.71
N ILE A 103 8.73 0.93 -9.59
CA ILE A 103 9.40 1.13 -8.30
C ILE A 103 10.90 0.81 -8.41
N ALA A 104 11.26 -0.33 -9.03
CA ALA A 104 12.65 -0.71 -9.23
C ALA A 104 13.43 0.27 -10.12
N LEU A 105 12.79 0.84 -11.14
CA LEU A 105 13.42 1.86 -12.00
C LEU A 105 13.63 3.19 -11.27
N TRP A 106 12.70 3.59 -10.41
CA TRP A 106 12.91 4.74 -9.53
C TRP A 106 14.07 4.51 -8.56
N ASP A 107 14.20 3.30 -8.02
CA ASP A 107 15.33 2.91 -7.17
C ASP A 107 16.67 3.02 -7.94
N ILE A 108 16.72 2.50 -9.18
CA ILE A 108 17.90 2.65 -10.07
C ILE A 108 18.22 4.12 -10.32
N LEU A 109 17.24 4.94 -10.69
CA LEU A 109 17.44 6.36 -10.95
C LEU A 109 18.02 7.06 -9.72
N GLY A 110 17.47 6.78 -8.52
CA GLY A 110 17.98 7.32 -7.28
C GLY A 110 19.42 6.91 -6.99
N LYS A 111 19.76 5.63 -7.15
CA LYS A 111 21.12 5.10 -6.96
C LYS A 111 22.09 5.70 -7.96
N ALA A 112 21.72 5.78 -9.24
CA ALA A 112 22.56 6.32 -10.31
C ALA A 112 22.85 7.82 -10.13
N THR A 113 21.90 8.57 -9.56
CA THR A 113 22.04 10.02 -9.36
C THR A 113 22.51 10.40 -7.96
N GLY A 114 22.69 9.41 -7.06
CA GLY A 114 23.06 9.66 -5.67
C GLY A 114 21.96 10.40 -4.87
N GLN A 115 20.70 10.25 -5.24
CA GLN A 115 19.58 10.97 -4.62
C GLN A 115 18.50 10.01 -4.09
N PRO A 116 17.83 10.34 -2.97
CA PRO A 116 16.62 9.62 -2.54
C PRO A 116 15.49 9.87 -3.54
N VAL A 117 14.65 8.86 -3.74
CA VAL A 117 13.53 8.90 -4.72
C VAL A 117 12.58 10.05 -4.44
N GLY A 118 12.25 10.36 -3.19
CA GLY A 118 11.34 11.47 -2.85
C GLY A 118 11.84 12.83 -3.36
N ARG A 119 13.17 13.04 -3.44
CA ARG A 119 13.72 14.25 -4.04
C ARG A 119 13.52 14.29 -5.55
N LEU A 120 13.65 13.14 -6.22
CA LEU A 120 13.47 13.02 -7.67
C LEU A 120 12.00 13.07 -8.08
N LEU A 121 11.08 12.70 -7.19
CA LEU A 121 9.63 12.82 -7.40
C LEU A 121 9.13 14.28 -7.35
N GLY A 122 9.99 15.26 -7.07
CA GLY A 122 9.65 16.68 -7.09
C GLY A 122 10.11 17.48 -5.87
N GLY A 123 10.75 16.83 -4.90
CA GLY A 123 11.26 17.42 -3.69
C GLY A 123 10.59 16.86 -2.44
N ARG A 124 11.21 17.07 -1.29
CA ARG A 124 10.75 16.52 -0.01
C ARG A 124 10.08 17.60 0.82
N TYR A 125 8.79 17.44 1.10
CA TYR A 125 8.00 18.30 1.98
C TYR A 125 8.21 17.94 3.46
N ARG A 126 8.63 16.68 3.74
CA ARG A 126 8.87 16.19 5.11
C ARG A 126 10.01 15.17 5.16
N GLU A 127 10.63 15.08 6.33
CA GLU A 127 11.70 14.12 6.63
C GLU A 127 11.20 12.94 7.49
N LYS A 128 10.00 13.05 8.03
CA LYS A 128 9.33 12.05 8.87
C LYS A 128 7.87 11.97 8.49
N VAL A 129 7.28 10.79 8.70
CA VAL A 129 5.85 10.54 8.47
C VAL A 129 5.31 9.68 9.61
N ARG A 130 4.04 9.81 9.94
CA ARG A 130 3.39 8.97 10.94
C ARG A 130 2.93 7.65 10.30
N PRO A 131 3.44 6.49 10.75
CA PRO A 131 2.87 5.21 10.36
C PRO A 131 1.61 4.95 11.18
N TYR A 132 0.60 4.36 10.56
CA TYR A 132 -0.48 3.72 11.29
C TYR A 132 -0.30 2.20 11.27
N ALA A 133 -0.37 1.59 12.46
CA ALA A 133 -0.32 0.14 12.58
C ALA A 133 -1.63 -0.44 12.02
N SER A 134 -1.52 -1.22 10.95
CA SER A 134 -2.66 -1.90 10.34
C SER A 134 -2.82 -3.29 10.93
N LEU A 135 -4.01 -3.56 11.46
CA LEU A 135 -4.38 -4.77 12.18
C LEU A 135 -5.67 -5.35 11.61
N LEU A 136 -5.77 -6.67 11.52
CA LEU A 136 -7.06 -7.30 11.36
C LEU A 136 -7.89 -7.12 12.64
N ALA A 137 -9.18 -6.82 12.48
CA ALA A 137 -10.11 -6.82 13.61
C ALA A 137 -10.19 -8.23 14.21
N ASP A 138 -10.38 -8.29 15.52
CA ASP A 138 -10.62 -9.50 16.28
C ASP A 138 -11.72 -9.24 17.32
N SER A 139 -12.04 -10.23 18.13
CA SER A 139 -12.86 -10.01 19.32
C SER A 139 -12.21 -8.98 20.26
N PRO A 140 -13.00 -8.26 21.06
CA PRO A 140 -12.52 -7.08 21.80
C PRO A 140 -11.25 -7.30 22.65
N SER A 141 -11.12 -8.46 23.35
CA SER A 141 -9.99 -8.66 24.26
C SER A 141 -8.66 -8.85 23.54
N PRO A 142 -8.49 -9.78 22.57
CA PRO A 142 -7.24 -9.91 21.83
C PRO A 142 -6.86 -8.63 21.08
N LEU A 143 -7.85 -7.90 20.53
CA LEU A 143 -7.60 -6.63 19.85
C LEU A 143 -7.05 -5.57 20.80
N LYS A 144 -7.60 -5.46 22.02
CA LYS A 144 -7.07 -4.55 23.06
C LYS A 144 -5.62 -4.88 23.39
N ASP A 145 -5.31 -6.15 23.62
CA ASP A 145 -3.96 -6.60 23.98
C ASP A 145 -2.96 -6.24 22.86
N ALA A 146 -3.31 -6.48 21.60
CA ALA A 146 -2.47 -6.13 20.46
C ALA A 146 -2.24 -4.61 20.32
N ILE A 147 -3.29 -3.81 20.49
CA ILE A 147 -3.16 -2.35 20.41
C ILE A 147 -2.31 -1.81 21.57
N VAL A 148 -2.49 -2.32 22.80
CA VAL A 148 -1.68 -1.92 23.96
C VAL A 148 -0.19 -2.23 23.74
N GLU A 149 0.15 -3.38 23.16
CA GLU A 149 1.53 -3.73 22.79
C GLU A 149 2.11 -2.73 21.79
N LEU A 150 1.34 -2.38 20.75
CA LEU A 150 1.77 -1.42 19.73
C LEU A 150 1.87 0.02 20.25
N VAL A 151 1.00 0.43 21.17
CA VAL A 151 1.15 1.71 21.91
C VAL A 151 2.47 1.70 22.69
N GLY A 152 2.80 0.59 23.34
CA GLY A 152 4.08 0.38 24.03
C GLY A 152 5.29 0.45 23.09
N SER A 153 5.14 0.00 21.85
CA SER A 153 6.15 0.07 20.78
C SER A 153 6.26 1.46 20.12
N GLY A 154 5.43 2.41 20.52
CA GLY A 154 5.51 3.80 20.06
C GLY A 154 4.49 4.21 19.01
N PHE A 155 3.63 3.32 18.51
CA PHE A 155 2.57 3.71 17.57
C PHE A 155 1.55 4.66 18.22
N ARG A 156 1.04 5.59 17.41
CA ARG A 156 0.03 6.60 17.81
C ARG A 156 -1.12 6.69 16.80
N ALA A 157 -1.14 5.80 15.81
CA ALA A 157 -2.20 5.68 14.82
C ALA A 157 -2.42 4.20 14.53
N PHE A 158 -3.70 3.80 14.40
CA PHE A 158 -4.10 2.40 14.27
C PHE A 158 -5.23 2.29 13.26
N LYS A 159 -5.14 1.31 12.35
CA LYS A 159 -6.26 0.89 11.49
C LYS A 159 -6.67 -0.50 11.90
N ILE A 160 -7.95 -0.69 12.21
CA ILE A 160 -8.57 -1.98 12.51
C ILE A 160 -9.62 -2.27 11.45
N GLY A 161 -9.74 -3.52 11.07
CA GLY A 161 -10.78 -3.85 10.11
C GLY A 161 -10.77 -5.30 9.69
N TRP A 162 -11.59 -5.61 8.71
CA TRP A 162 -11.76 -6.97 8.24
C TRP A 162 -12.14 -7.93 9.39
N GLY A 163 -11.73 -9.20 9.36
CA GLY A 163 -12.03 -10.15 10.43
C GLY A 163 -13.55 -10.20 10.76
N PRO A 164 -13.93 -10.12 12.02
CA PRO A 164 -15.35 -10.15 12.42
C PRO A 164 -16.11 -8.83 12.20
N PHE A 165 -15.40 -7.70 11.99
CA PHE A 165 -16.05 -6.41 11.76
C PHE A 165 -16.85 -6.43 10.45
N GLY A 166 -18.13 -6.02 10.53
CA GLY A 166 -19.05 -6.09 9.39
C GLY A 166 -19.58 -7.49 9.07
N ARG A 167 -19.12 -8.55 9.74
CA ARG A 167 -19.55 -9.93 9.51
C ARG A 167 -20.40 -10.50 10.64
N GLN A 168 -20.63 -9.70 11.68
CA GLN A 168 -21.49 -10.00 12.80
C GLN A 168 -22.60 -8.93 12.92
N ASN A 169 -23.20 -8.79 14.09
CA ASN A 169 -24.26 -7.79 14.31
C ASN A 169 -23.68 -6.41 14.70
N ALA A 170 -24.53 -5.40 14.71
CA ALA A 170 -24.13 -4.01 14.99
C ALA A 170 -23.51 -3.83 16.39
N SER A 171 -24.01 -4.52 17.43
CA SER A 171 -23.46 -4.41 18.77
C SER A 171 -22.06 -5.04 18.89
N SER A 172 -21.78 -6.09 18.10
CA SER A 172 -20.43 -6.67 18.01
C SER A 172 -19.46 -5.71 17.32
N ASN A 173 -19.89 -5.06 16.24
CA ASN A 173 -19.07 -4.03 15.55
C ASN A 173 -18.73 -2.87 16.50
N GLU A 174 -19.71 -2.38 17.23
CA GLU A 174 -19.52 -1.31 18.21
C GLU A 174 -18.59 -1.73 19.35
N ALA A 175 -18.73 -2.96 19.88
CA ALA A 175 -17.85 -3.48 20.91
C ALA A 175 -16.37 -3.58 20.47
N ILE A 176 -16.12 -3.96 19.20
CA ILE A 176 -14.78 -3.98 18.61
C ILE A 176 -14.20 -2.56 18.56
N VAL A 177 -14.95 -1.60 18.07
CA VAL A 177 -14.50 -0.20 17.94
C VAL A 177 -14.27 0.44 19.31
N ALA A 178 -15.18 0.22 20.27
CA ALA A 178 -15.05 0.71 21.64
C ALA A 178 -13.77 0.15 22.31
N ALA A 179 -13.52 -1.15 22.14
CA ALA A 179 -12.32 -1.79 22.68
C ALA A 179 -11.03 -1.22 22.06
N ALA A 180 -11.03 -0.99 20.75
CA ALA A 180 -9.90 -0.39 20.06
C ALA A 180 -9.64 1.05 20.52
N ARG A 181 -10.68 1.88 20.65
CA ARG A 181 -10.55 3.27 21.14
C ARG A 181 -10.06 3.31 22.58
N GLU A 182 -10.59 2.44 23.44
CA GLU A 182 -10.14 2.34 24.84
C GLU A 182 -8.64 1.98 24.93
N ALA A 183 -8.19 1.04 24.11
CA ALA A 183 -6.79 0.59 24.11
C ALA A 183 -5.83 1.61 23.49
N ALA A 184 -6.24 2.25 22.40
CA ALA A 184 -5.43 3.26 21.70
C ALA A 184 -5.31 4.57 22.49
N GLY A 185 -6.32 4.89 23.33
CA GLY A 185 -6.42 6.17 24.05
C GLY A 185 -7.07 7.25 23.17
N ALA A 186 -7.49 8.36 23.82
CA ALA A 186 -8.26 9.44 23.17
C ALA A 186 -7.47 10.19 22.08
N GLU A 187 -6.16 10.33 22.25
CA GLU A 187 -5.30 11.15 21.37
C GLU A 187 -4.81 10.39 20.13
N ALA A 188 -4.98 9.06 20.10
CA ALA A 188 -4.51 8.26 18.97
C ALA A 188 -5.46 8.40 17.75
N LEU A 189 -4.90 8.43 16.56
CA LEU A 189 -5.68 8.30 15.34
C LEU A 189 -6.19 6.86 15.23
N LEU A 190 -7.49 6.68 15.10
CA LEU A 190 -8.10 5.36 14.93
C LEU A 190 -8.91 5.34 13.65
N MET A 191 -8.61 4.40 12.77
CA MET A 191 -9.27 4.17 11.51
C MET A 191 -9.98 2.82 11.52
N VAL A 192 -11.06 2.72 10.77
CA VAL A 192 -11.84 1.48 10.66
C VAL A 192 -12.01 1.12 9.19
N ASP A 193 -11.61 -0.09 8.84
CA ASP A 193 -11.70 -0.64 7.50
C ASP A 193 -12.78 -1.73 7.44
N ALA A 194 -13.80 -1.53 6.64
CA ALA A 194 -14.85 -2.53 6.45
C ALA A 194 -14.42 -3.66 5.50
N GLY A 195 -13.51 -3.38 4.58
CA GLY A 195 -13.05 -4.35 3.58
C GLY A 195 -14.18 -4.80 2.65
N ALA A 196 -14.99 -3.87 2.15
CA ALA A 196 -16.11 -4.22 1.27
C ALA A 196 -15.69 -4.58 -0.16
N SER A 197 -14.41 -4.56 -0.47
CA SER A 197 -13.82 -5.19 -1.66
C SER A 197 -13.79 -6.73 -1.58
N ASP A 198 -14.08 -7.31 -0.41
CA ASP A 198 -14.18 -8.76 -0.21
C ASP A 198 -15.39 -9.35 -0.94
N THR A 199 -15.17 -10.51 -1.60
CA THR A 199 -16.21 -11.26 -2.31
C THR A 199 -17.36 -11.74 -1.41
N SER A 200 -17.11 -11.91 -0.11
CA SER A 200 -18.11 -12.30 0.89
C SER A 200 -18.92 -11.13 1.44
N TRP A 201 -18.63 -9.90 1.02
CA TRP A 201 -19.31 -8.72 1.50
C TRP A 201 -20.77 -8.67 1.05
N SER A 202 -21.69 -8.61 2.00
CA SER A 202 -23.13 -8.70 1.74
C SER A 202 -23.89 -7.43 2.09
N HIS A 203 -23.19 -6.39 2.57
CA HIS A 203 -23.82 -5.15 3.01
C HIS A 203 -23.84 -4.09 1.91
N GLY A 204 -24.83 -3.21 1.95
CA GLY A 204 -24.96 -2.07 1.06
C GLY A 204 -25.07 -0.76 1.84
N TYR A 205 -25.52 0.28 1.15
CA TYR A 205 -25.59 1.66 1.61
C TYR A 205 -26.18 1.85 3.02
N LYS A 206 -27.29 1.16 3.34
CA LYS A 206 -27.95 1.33 4.64
C LYS A 206 -27.06 0.90 5.81
N TRP A 207 -26.34 -0.19 5.65
CA TRP A 207 -25.38 -0.65 6.64
C TRP A 207 -24.23 0.34 6.80
N ALA A 208 -23.64 0.78 5.67
CA ALA A 208 -22.55 1.75 5.68
C ALA A 208 -22.94 3.05 6.39
N LEU A 209 -24.14 3.57 6.11
CA LEU A 209 -24.66 4.78 6.76
C LEU A 209 -24.88 4.59 8.28
N GLN A 210 -25.46 3.46 8.70
CA GLN A 210 -25.67 3.17 10.12
C GLN A 210 -24.34 3.00 10.86
N THR A 211 -23.41 2.28 10.25
CA THR A 211 -22.07 2.07 10.81
C THR A 211 -21.29 3.38 10.92
N ALA A 212 -21.26 4.20 9.87
CA ALA A 212 -20.59 5.50 9.90
C ALA A 212 -21.15 6.45 11.00
N ARG A 213 -22.46 6.38 11.26
CA ARG A 213 -23.07 7.13 12.38
C ARG A 213 -22.59 6.63 13.74
N MET A 214 -22.53 5.33 13.95
CA MET A 214 -21.94 4.74 15.15
C MET A 214 -20.47 5.14 15.32
N LEU A 215 -19.68 5.07 14.25
CA LEU A 215 -18.25 5.43 14.26
C LEU A 215 -18.02 6.91 14.66
N SER A 216 -18.96 7.80 14.39
CA SER A 216 -18.87 9.21 14.79
C SER A 216 -18.82 9.40 16.32
N ASP A 217 -19.31 8.45 17.11
CA ASP A 217 -19.28 8.50 18.58
C ASP A 217 -17.89 8.12 19.16
N TYR A 218 -17.00 7.60 18.30
CA TYR A 218 -15.68 7.09 18.69
C TYR A 218 -14.51 7.90 18.11
N ASP A 219 -14.73 9.08 17.57
CA ASP A 219 -13.71 9.96 16.97
C ASP A 219 -12.83 9.22 15.95
N ILE A 220 -13.46 8.55 14.98
CA ILE A 220 -12.79 7.78 13.95
C ILE A 220 -12.23 8.71 12.88
N HIS A 221 -10.92 8.56 12.58
CA HIS A 221 -10.19 9.39 11.64
C HIS A 221 -10.66 9.21 10.20
N TRP A 222 -10.94 7.96 9.78
CA TRP A 222 -11.70 7.64 8.56
C TRP A 222 -12.36 6.28 8.63
N PHE A 223 -13.39 6.10 7.80
CA PHE A 223 -14.07 4.83 7.54
C PHE A 223 -13.70 4.37 6.12
N GLU A 224 -12.92 3.29 6.03
CA GLU A 224 -12.31 2.76 4.81
C GLU A 224 -13.21 1.68 4.20
N GLU A 225 -13.34 1.70 2.88
CA GLU A 225 -14.07 0.73 2.07
C GLU A 225 -15.41 0.26 2.67
N PRO A 226 -16.32 1.18 3.03
CA PRO A 226 -17.63 0.82 3.60
C PRO A 226 -18.58 0.17 2.61
N LEU A 227 -18.28 0.21 1.32
CA LEU A 227 -19.08 -0.22 0.19
C LEU A 227 -18.21 -0.87 -0.88
N PRO A 228 -18.76 -1.79 -1.70
CA PRO A 228 -18.04 -2.35 -2.83
C PRO A 228 -17.46 -1.28 -3.77
N PRO A 229 -16.29 -1.51 -4.37
CA PRO A 229 -15.59 -0.50 -5.17
C PRO A 229 -16.35 -0.07 -6.45
N ASP A 230 -17.33 -0.84 -6.89
CA ASP A 230 -18.16 -0.49 -8.05
C ASP A 230 -19.33 0.45 -7.71
N CYS A 231 -19.57 0.73 -6.41
CA CYS A 231 -20.71 1.51 -5.93
C CYS A 231 -20.39 3.00 -5.75
N ILE A 232 -19.73 3.64 -6.71
CA ILE A 232 -19.28 5.04 -6.61
C ILE A 232 -20.43 6.02 -6.26
N ASP A 233 -21.64 5.80 -6.76
CA ASP A 233 -22.81 6.66 -6.45
C ASP A 233 -23.18 6.60 -4.97
N ASP A 234 -23.09 5.43 -4.37
CA ASP A 234 -23.35 5.23 -2.96
C ASP A 234 -22.23 5.85 -2.09
N TYR A 235 -20.99 5.79 -2.52
CA TYR A 235 -19.88 6.51 -1.86
C TYR A 235 -20.15 8.03 -1.84
N VAL A 236 -20.52 8.61 -2.97
CA VAL A 236 -20.87 10.03 -3.08
C VAL A 236 -22.03 10.39 -2.14
N ALA A 237 -23.05 9.54 -2.08
CA ALA A 237 -24.21 9.75 -1.21
C ALA A 237 -23.83 9.61 0.28
N LEU A 238 -23.02 8.62 0.62
CA LEU A 238 -22.55 8.36 1.99
C LEU A 238 -21.74 9.54 2.51
N ARG A 239 -20.69 9.93 1.77
CA ARG A 239 -19.80 11.04 2.15
C ARG A 239 -20.57 12.34 2.46
N ARG A 240 -21.67 12.61 1.74
CA ARG A 240 -22.50 13.80 1.96
C ARG A 240 -23.37 13.73 3.21
N GLN A 241 -23.60 12.54 3.77
CA GLN A 241 -24.54 12.32 4.87
C GLN A 241 -23.88 12.02 6.22
N VAL A 242 -22.55 11.85 6.24
CA VAL A 242 -21.80 11.52 7.46
C VAL A 242 -20.67 12.51 7.69
N ASN A 243 -20.27 12.65 8.96
CA ASN A 243 -19.13 13.49 9.34
C ASN A 243 -17.82 12.73 9.37
N VAL A 244 -17.85 11.41 9.55
CA VAL A 244 -16.64 10.56 9.48
C VAL A 244 -16.10 10.62 8.06
N PRO A 245 -14.83 10.97 7.86
CA PRO A 245 -14.20 10.94 6.54
C PRO A 245 -14.27 9.55 5.91
N ILE A 246 -14.51 9.49 4.61
CA ILE A 246 -14.60 8.24 3.85
C ILE A 246 -13.30 8.04 3.08
N ALA A 247 -12.71 6.85 3.21
CA ALA A 247 -11.50 6.45 2.52
C ALA A 247 -11.73 5.24 1.61
N GLY A 248 -10.83 5.02 0.63
CA GLY A 248 -10.88 3.83 -0.23
C GLY A 248 -10.08 3.97 -1.51
N CYS A 249 -10.35 3.06 -2.46
CA CYS A 249 -9.73 3.00 -3.79
C CYS A 249 -8.44 2.17 -3.88
N GLU A 250 -8.13 1.31 -2.91
CA GLU A 250 -6.92 0.47 -2.90
C GLU A 250 -6.86 -0.56 -4.03
N VAL A 251 -8.03 -0.96 -4.54
CA VAL A 251 -8.13 -1.94 -5.65
C VAL A 251 -8.09 -1.28 -7.03
N LEU A 252 -8.16 0.04 -7.12
CA LEU A 252 -8.13 0.75 -8.39
C LEU A 252 -6.73 0.78 -8.98
N THR A 253 -6.66 0.71 -10.31
CA THR A 253 -5.41 0.77 -11.06
C THR A 253 -5.41 1.92 -12.05
N ARG A 254 -4.26 2.59 -12.18
CA ARG A 254 -4.05 3.72 -13.09
C ARG A 254 -4.93 4.94 -12.77
N ARG A 255 -4.37 6.14 -12.91
CA ARG A 255 -5.04 7.44 -12.66
C ARG A 255 -6.40 7.60 -13.32
N GLN A 256 -6.64 6.92 -14.47
CA GLN A 256 -7.91 7.01 -15.19
C GLN A 256 -9.08 6.40 -14.39
N SER A 257 -8.80 5.39 -13.56
CA SER A 257 -9.82 4.79 -12.69
C SER A 257 -10.15 5.66 -11.48
N PHE A 258 -9.19 6.46 -11.02
CA PHE A 258 -9.37 7.39 -9.89
C PHE A 258 -10.13 8.65 -10.26
N LEU A 259 -9.96 9.14 -11.49
CA LEU A 259 -10.54 10.42 -11.92
C LEU A 259 -12.05 10.54 -11.63
N PRO A 260 -12.91 9.54 -11.94
CA PRO A 260 -14.35 9.63 -11.62
C PRO A 260 -14.63 9.76 -10.12
N TRP A 261 -13.79 9.15 -9.27
CA TRP A 261 -13.93 9.21 -7.80
C TRP A 261 -13.61 10.60 -7.27
N LEU A 262 -12.56 11.21 -7.80
CA LEU A 262 -12.12 12.55 -7.41
C LEU A 262 -13.08 13.63 -7.91
N GLU A 263 -13.47 13.60 -9.19
CA GLU A 263 -14.39 14.57 -9.80
C GLU A 263 -15.77 14.58 -9.13
N ARG A 264 -16.23 13.41 -8.69
CA ARG A 264 -17.54 13.27 -8.05
C ARG A 264 -17.50 13.49 -6.54
N GLY A 265 -16.30 13.60 -5.97
CA GLY A 265 -16.10 13.71 -4.53
C GLY A 265 -16.63 12.49 -3.78
N ALA A 266 -16.24 11.30 -4.20
CA ALA A 266 -16.72 10.05 -3.62
C ALA A 266 -16.04 9.71 -2.28
N VAL A 267 -14.80 10.18 -2.08
CA VAL A 267 -13.99 9.95 -0.87
C VAL A 267 -13.37 11.24 -0.35
N ASP A 268 -12.97 11.25 0.91
CA ASP A 268 -12.14 12.29 1.54
C ASP A 268 -10.66 11.95 1.48
N VAL A 269 -10.35 10.65 1.51
CA VAL A 269 -9.00 10.09 1.42
C VAL A 269 -8.97 9.06 0.30
N VAL A 270 -8.06 9.24 -0.66
CA VAL A 270 -7.82 8.26 -1.73
C VAL A 270 -6.58 7.43 -1.41
N GLN A 271 -6.68 6.10 -1.57
CA GLN A 271 -5.68 5.16 -1.08
C GLN A 271 -5.11 4.26 -2.20
N PRO A 272 -4.38 4.83 -3.20
CA PRO A 272 -3.72 3.99 -4.18
C PRO A 272 -2.63 3.14 -3.52
N ASP A 273 -2.50 1.89 -3.96
CA ASP A 273 -1.40 1.01 -3.58
C ASP A 273 -0.27 1.13 -4.61
N SER A 274 0.90 1.60 -4.21
CA SER A 274 2.04 1.77 -5.12
C SER A 274 2.50 0.47 -5.78
N THR A 275 2.21 -0.69 -5.17
CA THR A 275 2.55 -2.02 -5.71
C THR A 275 1.49 -2.59 -6.68
N LYS A 276 0.34 -1.90 -6.81
CA LYS A 276 -0.80 -2.31 -7.66
C LYS A 276 -1.14 -1.26 -8.73
N VAL A 277 -1.08 0.01 -8.40
CA VAL A 277 -1.69 1.11 -9.17
C VAL A 277 -0.97 1.46 -10.48
N GLY A 278 0.27 1.05 -10.65
CA GLY A 278 1.17 1.42 -11.74
C GLY A 278 2.46 2.05 -11.24
N GLY A 279 2.81 1.81 -9.97
CA GLY A 279 4.05 2.25 -9.34
C GLY A 279 4.02 3.67 -8.80
N LEU A 280 5.17 4.16 -8.39
CA LEU A 280 5.39 5.52 -7.89
C LEU A 280 5.02 6.59 -8.91
N SER A 281 5.24 6.31 -10.21
CA SER A 281 4.87 7.22 -11.30
C SER A 281 3.37 7.51 -11.32
N GLU A 282 2.53 6.49 -11.16
CA GLU A 282 1.07 6.68 -11.11
C GLU A 282 0.60 7.22 -9.76
N SER A 283 1.14 6.71 -8.64
CA SER A 283 0.80 7.20 -7.31
C SER A 283 1.05 8.71 -7.17
N ARG A 284 2.19 9.20 -7.65
CA ARG A 284 2.49 10.64 -7.67
C ARG A 284 1.49 11.44 -8.51
N ARG A 285 1.12 10.95 -9.70
CA ARG A 285 0.14 11.62 -10.56
C ARG A 285 -1.24 11.67 -9.92
N ILE A 286 -1.66 10.58 -9.26
CA ILE A 286 -2.91 10.50 -8.52
C ILE A 286 -2.88 11.49 -7.34
N GLY A 287 -1.76 11.59 -6.61
CA GLY A 287 -1.60 12.51 -5.49
C GLY A 287 -1.81 13.98 -5.91
N TRP A 288 -1.17 14.44 -6.98
CA TRP A 288 -1.37 15.80 -7.49
C TRP A 288 -2.76 16.02 -8.07
N LEU A 289 -3.36 14.98 -8.65
CA LEU A 289 -4.74 15.05 -9.12
C LEU A 289 -5.70 15.18 -7.94
N ALA A 290 -5.54 14.37 -6.89
CA ALA A 290 -6.34 14.42 -5.66
C ALA A 290 -6.23 15.78 -4.95
N ASP A 291 -5.02 16.33 -4.83
CA ASP A 291 -4.76 17.66 -4.27
C ASP A 291 -5.56 18.75 -4.99
N SER A 292 -5.68 18.66 -6.33
CA SER A 292 -6.49 19.58 -7.13
C SER A 292 -7.99 19.55 -6.80
N PHE A 293 -8.48 18.49 -6.18
CA PHE A 293 -9.85 18.35 -5.70
C PHE A 293 -10.00 18.51 -4.18
N GLY A 294 -8.90 18.84 -3.47
CA GLY A 294 -8.89 18.96 -2.02
C GLY A 294 -9.07 17.60 -1.30
N ILE A 295 -8.65 16.51 -1.94
CA ILE A 295 -8.70 15.14 -1.43
C ILE A 295 -7.28 14.72 -1.06
N SER A 296 -7.10 14.17 0.15
CA SER A 296 -5.80 13.67 0.60
C SER A 296 -5.47 12.32 -0.03
N LEU A 297 -4.19 12.10 -0.37
CA LEU A 297 -3.69 10.78 -0.71
C LEU A 297 -2.94 10.21 0.50
N ILE A 298 -3.37 9.04 0.97
CA ILE A 298 -2.66 8.21 1.95
C ILE A 298 -2.49 6.83 1.29
N PRO A 299 -1.27 6.34 1.06
CA PRO A 299 -1.10 5.10 0.33
C PRO A 299 -1.62 3.91 1.14
N HIS A 300 -2.32 2.98 0.46
CA HIS A 300 -2.54 1.63 0.96
C HIS A 300 -1.22 0.87 0.95
N GLY A 301 -0.92 0.14 2.01
CA GLY A 301 0.39 -0.47 2.20
C GLY A 301 0.37 -1.90 2.76
N TRP A 302 -0.62 -2.73 2.42
CA TRP A 302 -0.57 -4.16 2.75
C TRP A 302 0.43 -4.87 1.84
N ASN A 303 1.73 -4.56 2.05
CA ASN A 303 2.81 -4.94 1.14
C ASN A 303 4.10 -5.34 1.91
N THR A 304 5.25 -5.14 1.33
CA THR A 304 6.58 -5.52 1.85
C THR A 304 7.37 -4.30 2.31
N ALA A 305 8.55 -4.52 2.91
CA ALA A 305 9.48 -3.44 3.25
C ALA A 305 9.85 -2.57 2.02
N ILE A 306 9.91 -3.16 0.82
CA ILE A 306 10.17 -2.41 -0.42
C ILE A 306 8.98 -1.50 -0.76
N GLY A 307 7.76 -2.02 -0.62
CA GLY A 307 6.55 -1.22 -0.80
C GLY A 307 6.46 -0.10 0.23
N LEU A 308 6.71 -0.39 1.51
CA LEU A 308 6.76 0.63 2.56
C LEU A 308 7.82 1.71 2.25
N ALA A 309 9.02 1.32 1.82
CA ALA A 309 10.05 2.28 1.43
C ALA A 309 9.60 3.16 0.26
N ALA A 310 8.90 2.60 -0.72
CA ALA A 310 8.32 3.36 -1.83
C ALA A 310 7.27 4.36 -1.33
N ASP A 311 6.36 3.94 -0.44
CA ASP A 311 5.33 4.79 0.14
C ASP A 311 5.91 5.90 1.04
N LEU A 312 7.00 5.62 1.78
CA LEU A 312 7.76 6.63 2.52
C LEU A 312 8.33 7.70 1.59
N GLN A 313 8.94 7.30 0.46
CA GLN A 313 9.45 8.24 -0.53
C GLN A 313 8.33 9.05 -1.18
N LEU A 314 7.19 8.41 -1.51
CA LEU A 314 5.99 9.08 -2.02
C LEU A 314 5.44 10.11 -1.03
N ALA A 315 5.28 9.73 0.25
CA ALA A 315 4.80 10.59 1.31
C ALA A 315 5.71 11.81 1.52
N SER A 316 7.02 11.67 1.29
CA SER A 316 7.92 12.82 1.33
C SER A 316 7.66 13.82 0.19
N ALA A 317 7.18 13.35 -0.95
CA ALA A 317 7.07 14.14 -2.18
C ALA A 317 5.68 14.77 -2.42
N LEU A 318 4.71 14.48 -1.54
CA LEU A 318 3.34 15.01 -1.64
C LEU A 318 3.00 15.82 -0.38
N PRO A 319 2.47 17.04 -0.50
CA PRO A 319 2.25 17.93 0.65
C PRO A 319 1.18 17.41 1.62
N ALA A 320 0.12 16.75 1.11
CA ALA A 320 -1.02 16.29 1.90
C ALA A 320 -0.91 14.82 2.37
N THR A 321 0.22 14.12 2.13
CA THR A 321 0.42 12.72 2.53
C THR A 321 1.23 12.67 3.82
N ASP A 322 0.57 12.65 4.97
CA ASP A 322 1.16 12.73 6.30
C ASP A 322 1.09 11.42 7.10
N LEU A 323 0.47 10.39 6.53
CA LEU A 323 0.35 9.04 7.06
C LEU A 323 0.85 8.01 6.04
N VAL A 324 1.32 6.87 6.54
CA VAL A 324 1.63 5.66 5.75
C VAL A 324 1.15 4.42 6.48
N GLU A 325 0.74 3.41 5.73
CA GLU A 325 0.35 2.12 6.30
C GLU A 325 1.56 1.30 6.72
N TYR A 326 1.46 0.63 7.85
CA TYR A 326 2.47 -0.26 8.40
C TYR A 326 1.82 -1.56 8.86
N ILE A 327 2.14 -2.68 8.22
CA ILE A 327 1.65 -3.99 8.66
C ILE A 327 2.48 -4.42 9.88
N ALA A 328 1.93 -4.20 11.06
CA ALA A 328 2.62 -4.54 12.29
C ALA A 328 2.83 -6.06 12.43
N GLY A 329 4.07 -6.46 12.71
CA GLY A 329 4.44 -7.88 12.91
C GLY A 329 4.56 -8.70 11.62
N SER A 330 4.59 -8.07 10.44
CA SER A 330 4.85 -8.77 9.19
C SER A 330 6.35 -8.99 8.99
N ALA A 331 6.79 -10.25 8.90
CA ALA A 331 8.16 -10.60 8.60
C ALA A 331 8.65 -9.98 7.26
N TYR A 332 7.75 -9.79 6.29
CA TYR A 332 8.07 -9.17 5.01
C TYR A 332 8.26 -7.65 5.10
N VAL A 333 7.89 -7.04 6.22
CA VAL A 333 8.16 -5.62 6.51
C VAL A 333 9.34 -5.47 7.47
N ASP A 334 9.39 -6.30 8.51
CA ASP A 334 10.29 -6.10 9.64
C ASP A 334 11.62 -6.85 9.52
N GLU A 335 11.64 -8.02 8.85
CA GLU A 335 12.81 -8.91 8.88
C GLU A 335 13.68 -8.88 7.62
N ILE A 336 13.12 -8.52 6.45
CA ILE A 336 13.88 -8.57 5.18
C ILE A 336 14.76 -7.34 4.94
N VAL A 337 14.86 -6.46 5.92
CA VAL A 337 15.66 -5.21 5.88
C VAL A 337 16.87 -5.32 6.79
N ALA A 338 18.02 -4.78 6.32
CA ALA A 338 19.25 -4.77 7.11
C ALA A 338 19.12 -3.85 8.35
N GLU A 339 18.44 -2.74 8.22
CA GLU A 339 18.18 -1.81 9.31
C GLU A 339 16.68 -1.83 9.67
N PRO A 340 16.28 -2.29 10.87
CA PRO A 340 14.90 -2.34 11.29
C PRO A 340 14.25 -0.95 11.31
N TRP A 341 12.99 -0.88 10.95
CA TRP A 341 12.17 0.33 11.07
C TRP A 341 12.05 0.74 12.54
N LYS A 342 12.31 2.01 12.84
CA LYS A 342 12.26 2.53 14.22
C LYS A 342 11.39 3.77 14.30
N LEU A 343 10.46 3.77 15.26
CA LEU A 343 9.69 4.95 15.61
C LEU A 343 10.53 5.85 16.52
N ASP A 344 10.41 7.15 16.34
CA ASP A 344 10.95 8.12 17.29
C ASP A 344 10.01 8.29 18.50
N GLU A 345 10.39 9.14 19.45
CA GLU A 345 9.63 9.45 20.67
C GLU A 345 8.21 10.00 20.40
N ASN A 346 7.96 10.54 19.21
CA ASN A 346 6.68 11.07 18.75
C ASN A 346 5.89 10.05 17.91
N GLY A 347 6.38 8.81 17.79
CA GLY A 347 5.77 7.76 16.97
C GLY A 347 5.88 8.01 15.47
N MET A 348 6.95 8.66 15.01
CA MET A 348 7.19 8.96 13.61
C MET A 348 8.28 8.07 13.02
N LEU A 349 8.12 7.64 11.78
CA LEU A 349 9.16 7.02 10.97
C LEU A 349 9.99 8.07 10.25
N SER A 350 11.32 7.92 10.29
CA SER A 350 12.20 8.70 9.44
C SER A 350 12.12 8.19 7.99
N ILE A 351 11.96 9.12 7.05
CA ILE A 351 11.96 8.79 5.63
C ILE A 351 13.42 8.67 5.17
N PRO A 352 13.84 7.53 4.58
CA PRO A 352 15.23 7.34 4.18
C PRO A 352 15.76 8.45 3.29
N ALA A 353 17.00 8.87 3.56
CA ALA A 353 17.67 9.94 2.81
C ALA A 353 18.83 9.42 1.92
N THR A 354 19.14 8.13 2.00
CA THR A 354 20.13 7.46 1.16
C THR A 354 19.63 7.28 -0.28
N PRO A 355 20.52 7.13 -1.27
CA PRO A 355 20.15 7.00 -2.68
C PRO A 355 19.14 5.86 -2.96
N GLY A 356 18.27 6.06 -3.93
CA GLY A 356 17.23 5.11 -4.29
C GLY A 356 16.04 5.18 -3.36
N LEU A 357 15.42 4.04 -3.06
CA LEU A 357 14.39 3.91 -2.04
C LEU A 357 14.94 4.14 -0.63
N GLY A 358 16.27 4.07 -0.48
CA GLY A 358 16.96 4.25 0.78
C GLY A 358 16.87 3.03 1.69
N LEU A 359 16.66 1.87 1.12
CA LEU A 359 16.50 0.58 1.77
C LEU A 359 17.65 -0.34 1.37
N GLU A 360 18.20 -1.06 2.34
CA GLU A 360 19.11 -2.19 2.13
C GLU A 360 18.41 -3.48 2.60
N LEU A 361 18.47 -4.51 1.76
CA LEU A 361 17.88 -5.81 2.09
C LEU A 361 18.87 -6.67 2.87
N ASP A 362 18.38 -7.33 3.92
CA ASP A 362 19.09 -8.42 4.57
C ASP A 362 18.96 -9.68 3.70
N VAL A 363 20.05 -10.04 3.02
CA VAL A 363 20.08 -11.17 2.07
C VAL A 363 19.84 -12.49 2.76
N ASP A 364 20.37 -12.69 3.98
CA ASP A 364 20.20 -13.93 4.74
C ASP A 364 18.75 -14.07 5.23
N ALA A 365 18.18 -13.00 5.72
CA ALA A 365 16.78 -12.99 6.12
C ALA A 365 15.84 -13.18 4.91
N LEU A 366 16.11 -12.50 3.81
CA LEU A 366 15.34 -12.64 2.58
C LEU A 366 15.38 -14.07 2.03
N GLY A 367 16.54 -14.76 2.16
CA GLY A 367 16.69 -16.15 1.74
C GLY A 367 15.84 -17.16 2.51
N ARG A 368 15.24 -16.76 3.65
CA ARG A 368 14.25 -17.57 4.36
C ARG A 368 12.87 -17.56 3.68
N TYR A 369 12.59 -16.52 2.91
CA TYR A 369 11.27 -16.24 2.35
C TYR A 369 11.23 -16.27 0.82
N ALA A 370 12.37 -16.12 0.14
CA ALA A 370 12.46 -16.04 -1.31
C ALA A 370 13.55 -16.94 -1.87
N ASP A 371 13.36 -17.45 -3.09
CA ASP A 371 14.42 -18.08 -3.86
C ASP A 371 15.39 -17.00 -4.41
N LEU A 372 16.51 -16.81 -3.72
CA LEU A 372 17.53 -15.85 -4.12
C LEU A 372 18.20 -16.19 -5.45
N ALA A 373 18.19 -17.47 -5.87
CA ALA A 373 18.75 -17.85 -7.15
C ALA A 373 17.90 -17.33 -8.32
N ALA A 374 16.59 -17.27 -8.13
CA ALA A 374 15.65 -16.70 -9.10
C ALA A 374 15.84 -15.19 -9.31
N LEU A 375 16.44 -14.47 -8.36
CA LEU A 375 16.67 -13.02 -8.41
C LEU A 375 18.00 -12.61 -9.05
N LYS A 376 18.89 -13.58 -9.31
CA LYS A 376 20.21 -13.32 -9.94
C LYS A 376 20.08 -13.18 -11.46
N ASP A 377 20.97 -12.34 -12.04
CA ASP A 377 21.08 -12.17 -13.49
C ASP A 377 21.67 -13.41 -14.18
#